data_0e28ecc8dec87642c63ef2dfb16f6111
#
_entry.id   0e28ecc8dec87642c63ef2dfb16f6111
#
_cell.length_a   1.000
_cell.length_b   1.000
_cell.length_c   1.000
_cell.angle_alpha   90.00
_cell.angle_beta   90.00
_cell.angle_gamma   90.00
#
_symmetry.space_group_name_H-M   'P 1'
#
loop_
_entity.id
_entity.type
_entity.pdbx_description
1 polymer ?
#
loop_
_entity_poly.entity_id
_entity_poly.type
_entity_poly.pdbx_seq_one_letter_code
_entity_poly.pdbx_strand_id
1 'polypeptide(L)'
;MSDQDPILTEKDQFITTITLNRPDAMNAITPGMLRDLNEALKTADDDPQTRVVLITGAGRAFCSGLDLKQASAGEGISGALSRTDGTSHYSTREICTVTLQRMDTPVIGVINGAAAGYGLDLALGCDMRIMADSAKLLPGFAKMGVIPESGGTWYLPRLLGWAKACEIAMLGDPLSGPASLEHGLVNKIVPHDQLMEEARSWANKIAANSPLAILEMKRLFRHGLTQDFESHSHHVLMSVLNLFKSRDFGEAVTAYMEKREPDFEGR
;
A
#
# COMPACT_ATOMS: atom_id res chain seq x y z
N MET A 1 16.62 -23.90 5.14
CA MET A 1 15.91 -22.63 4.99
C MET A 1 16.38 -22.06 3.66
N SER A 2 15.50 -21.81 2.71
CA SER A 2 15.87 -21.30 1.39
C SER A 2 16.55 -19.93 1.55
N ASP A 3 17.72 -19.80 0.97
CA ASP A 3 18.58 -18.59 0.94
C ASP A 3 18.02 -17.54 -0.05
N GLN A 4 16.69 -17.45 -0.15
CA GLN A 4 16.03 -16.52 -1.06
C GLN A 4 15.66 -15.24 -0.30
N ASP A 5 15.95 -14.11 -0.90
CA ASP A 5 15.57 -12.81 -0.37
C ASP A 5 14.07 -12.75 -0.10
N PRO A 6 13.63 -12.39 1.12
CA PRO A 6 12.22 -12.41 1.49
C PRO A 6 11.41 -11.29 0.81
N ILE A 7 12.09 -10.29 0.26
CA ILE A 7 11.52 -9.21 -0.54
C ILE A 7 12.29 -9.15 -1.85
N LEU A 8 11.57 -9.23 -2.96
CA LEU A 8 12.14 -8.99 -4.28
C LEU A 8 11.69 -7.63 -4.80
N THR A 9 12.58 -6.92 -5.45
CA THR A 9 12.29 -5.62 -6.08
C THR A 9 12.71 -5.69 -7.54
N GLU A 10 11.75 -5.42 -8.42
CA GLU A 10 11.97 -5.35 -9.87
C GLU A 10 11.52 -3.99 -10.37
N LYS A 11 12.31 -3.37 -11.24
CA LYS A 11 11.99 -2.11 -11.87
C LYS A 11 11.83 -2.29 -13.37
N ASP A 12 10.71 -1.81 -13.89
CA ASP A 12 10.40 -1.77 -15.31
C ASP A 12 9.95 -0.36 -15.66
N GLN A 13 10.78 0.38 -16.38
CA GLN A 13 10.59 1.80 -16.70
C GLN A 13 10.30 2.63 -15.43
N PHE A 14 9.09 3.12 -15.26
CA PHE A 14 8.66 3.97 -14.14
C PHE A 14 7.93 3.20 -13.04
N ILE A 15 7.84 1.88 -13.14
CA ILE A 15 7.11 1.02 -12.21
C ILE A 15 8.09 0.17 -11.43
N THR A 16 8.04 0.27 -10.10
CA THR A 16 8.77 -0.62 -9.20
C THR A 16 7.79 -1.64 -8.60
N THR A 17 8.05 -2.92 -8.83
CA THR A 17 7.27 -4.03 -8.25
C THR A 17 8.01 -4.59 -7.04
N ILE A 18 7.37 -4.58 -5.87
CA ILE A 18 7.85 -5.18 -4.63
C ILE A 18 7.06 -6.46 -4.39
N THR A 19 7.74 -7.60 -4.33
CA THR A 19 7.13 -8.92 -4.14
C THR A 19 7.50 -9.48 -2.78
N LEU A 20 6.49 -9.80 -1.97
CA LEU A 20 6.64 -10.58 -0.73
C LEU A 20 7.01 -12.01 -1.12
N ASN A 21 8.22 -12.49 -0.79
CA ASN A 21 8.78 -13.70 -1.36
C ASN A 21 9.10 -14.78 -0.31
N ARG A 22 8.07 -15.21 0.40
CA ARG A 22 8.10 -16.40 1.27
C ARG A 22 6.92 -17.31 0.95
N PRO A 23 6.78 -17.81 -0.30
CA PRO A 23 5.59 -18.53 -0.76
C PRO A 23 5.27 -19.78 0.06
N ASP A 24 6.28 -20.51 0.52
CA ASP A 24 6.13 -21.70 1.37
C ASP A 24 5.51 -21.39 2.74
N ALA A 25 5.68 -20.16 3.23
CA ALA A 25 5.07 -19.65 4.44
C ALA A 25 3.88 -18.71 4.16
N MET A 26 3.30 -18.76 2.95
CA MET A 26 2.23 -17.86 2.52
C MET A 26 2.56 -16.37 2.77
N ASN A 27 3.80 -16.01 2.57
CA ASN A 27 4.34 -14.65 2.78
C ASN A 27 4.12 -14.12 4.20
N ALA A 28 4.15 -15.01 5.21
CA ALA A 28 4.09 -14.62 6.61
C ALA A 28 5.26 -13.71 6.98
N ILE A 29 4.95 -12.64 7.69
CA ILE A 29 5.88 -11.55 8.02
C ILE A 29 6.77 -11.92 9.21
N THR A 30 8.06 -11.78 9.01
CA THR A 30 9.08 -11.82 10.07
C THR A 30 9.64 -10.41 10.34
N PRO A 31 10.30 -10.17 11.49
CA PRO A 31 10.95 -8.88 11.74
C PRO A 31 11.99 -8.48 10.68
N GLY A 32 12.72 -9.46 10.13
CA GLY A 32 13.65 -9.24 9.02
C GLY A 32 12.93 -8.75 7.78
N MET A 33 11.92 -9.50 7.35
CA MET A 33 11.09 -9.16 6.19
C MET A 33 10.41 -7.80 6.31
N LEU A 34 10.01 -7.38 7.53
CA LEU A 34 9.46 -6.02 7.75
C LEU A 34 10.49 -4.94 7.49
N ARG A 35 11.73 -5.12 7.97
CA ARG A 35 12.81 -4.16 7.71
C ARG A 35 13.12 -4.06 6.23
N ASP A 36 13.24 -5.21 5.56
CA ASP A 36 13.56 -5.29 4.12
C ASP A 36 12.44 -4.66 3.27
N LEU A 37 11.15 -4.93 3.62
CA LEU A 37 10.01 -4.30 2.97
C LEU A 37 10.00 -2.78 3.18
N ASN A 38 10.26 -2.33 4.41
CA ASN A 38 10.29 -0.92 4.73
C ASN A 38 11.42 -0.18 3.99
N GLU A 39 12.57 -0.82 3.86
CA GLU A 39 13.70 -0.29 3.07
C GLU A 39 13.38 -0.25 1.58
N ALA A 40 12.77 -1.32 1.04
CA ALA A 40 12.35 -1.35 -0.36
C ALA A 40 11.33 -0.25 -0.70
N LEU A 41 10.37 0.00 0.21
CA LEU A 41 9.39 1.09 0.07
C LEU A 41 10.07 2.46 0.04
N LYS A 42 10.99 2.73 0.98
CA LYS A 42 11.73 4.01 1.03
C LYS A 42 12.60 4.20 -0.19
N THR A 43 13.34 3.16 -0.59
CA THR A 43 14.18 3.20 -1.79
C THR A 43 13.36 3.51 -3.05
N ALA A 44 12.17 2.91 -3.16
CA ALA A 44 11.28 3.18 -4.29
C ALA A 44 10.70 4.60 -4.27
N ASP A 45 10.41 5.16 -3.08
CA ASP A 45 9.91 6.53 -2.93
C ASP A 45 10.99 7.59 -3.19
N ASP A 46 12.24 7.29 -2.80
CA ASP A 46 13.39 8.17 -3.01
C ASP A 46 13.94 8.14 -4.45
N ASP A 47 13.54 7.14 -5.25
CA ASP A 47 13.99 7.00 -6.64
C ASP A 47 13.17 7.88 -7.61
N PRO A 48 13.75 8.94 -8.19
CA PRO A 48 13.03 9.84 -9.09
C PRO A 48 12.56 9.18 -10.40
N GLN A 49 13.05 7.98 -10.70
CA GLN A 49 12.61 7.19 -11.84
C GLN A 49 11.44 6.27 -11.50
N THR A 50 11.04 6.15 -10.23
CA THR A 50 9.87 5.37 -9.82
C THR A 50 8.66 6.30 -9.71
N ARG A 51 7.68 6.11 -10.57
CA ARG A 51 6.42 6.88 -10.58
C ARG A 51 5.25 6.13 -9.95
N VAL A 52 5.33 4.79 -9.87
CA VAL A 52 4.31 3.94 -9.25
C VAL A 52 4.98 2.71 -8.62
N VAL A 53 4.51 2.31 -7.46
CA VAL A 53 4.90 1.08 -6.79
C VAL A 53 3.76 0.07 -6.85
N LEU A 54 4.05 -1.17 -7.23
CA LEU A 54 3.17 -2.31 -7.10
C LEU A 54 3.64 -3.18 -5.94
N ILE A 55 2.74 -3.63 -5.07
CA ILE A 55 3.05 -4.59 -4.00
C ILE A 55 2.22 -5.85 -4.22
N THR A 56 2.88 -7.01 -4.31
CA THR A 56 2.22 -8.31 -4.48
C THR A 56 2.89 -9.41 -3.66
N GLY A 57 2.32 -10.61 -3.66
CA GLY A 57 2.89 -11.77 -3.01
C GLY A 57 3.30 -12.87 -4.00
N ALA A 58 4.42 -13.52 -3.76
CA ALA A 58 4.80 -14.71 -4.51
C ALA A 58 3.88 -15.90 -4.15
N GLY A 59 3.56 -16.73 -5.12
CA GLY A 59 2.77 -17.95 -4.92
C GLY A 59 1.27 -17.67 -4.69
N ARG A 60 0.64 -18.43 -3.80
CA ARG A 60 -0.82 -18.49 -3.66
C ARG A 60 -1.44 -17.48 -2.68
N ALA A 61 -0.66 -16.71 -1.96
CA ALA A 61 -1.13 -15.73 -0.98
C ALA A 61 -0.50 -14.37 -1.24
N PHE A 62 -1.25 -13.32 -0.92
CA PHE A 62 -0.66 -11.99 -0.80
C PHE A 62 0.23 -11.95 0.45
N CYS A 63 -0.38 -12.07 1.64
CA CYS A 63 0.33 -12.15 2.92
C CYS A 63 -0.59 -12.72 4.00
N SER A 64 -0.15 -13.75 4.70
CA SER A 64 -0.95 -14.40 5.76
C SER A 64 -0.85 -13.74 7.14
N GLY A 65 -0.17 -12.60 7.25
CA GLY A 65 0.03 -11.90 8.51
C GLY A 65 1.35 -12.23 9.20
N LEU A 66 1.41 -12.08 10.51
CA LEU A 66 2.63 -12.36 11.28
C LEU A 66 2.99 -13.84 11.27
N ASP A 67 4.29 -14.16 11.27
CA ASP A 67 4.77 -15.53 11.39
C ASP A 67 4.54 -16.05 12.82
N LEU A 68 3.43 -16.79 13.01
CA LEU A 68 3.00 -17.29 14.32
C LEU A 68 3.97 -18.32 14.91
N LYS A 69 4.78 -19.00 14.10
CA LYS A 69 5.79 -19.95 14.60
C LYS A 69 6.91 -19.19 15.32
N GLN A 70 7.35 -18.07 14.78
CA GLN A 70 8.33 -17.20 15.44
C GLN A 70 7.72 -16.49 16.65
N ALA A 71 6.47 -16.04 16.54
CA ALA A 71 5.76 -15.41 17.66
C ALA A 71 5.61 -16.35 18.86
N SER A 72 5.29 -17.62 18.64
CA SER A 72 5.15 -18.62 19.72
C SER A 72 6.48 -19.03 20.36
N ALA A 73 7.59 -18.88 19.66
CA ALA A 73 8.93 -19.12 20.18
C ALA A 73 9.49 -17.94 21.00
N GLY A 74 8.70 -16.85 21.19
CA GLY A 74 9.16 -15.62 21.81
C GLY A 74 10.15 -14.83 20.91
N GLU A 75 10.28 -15.27 19.67
CA GLU A 75 11.02 -14.62 18.60
C GLU A 75 10.02 -13.85 17.73
N GLY A 76 10.41 -12.73 17.19
CA GLY A 76 9.52 -11.97 16.31
C GLY A 76 9.02 -10.68 16.95
N ILE A 77 7.99 -10.07 16.34
CA ILE A 77 7.48 -8.75 16.75
C ILE A 77 6.95 -8.77 18.18
N SER A 78 6.25 -9.82 18.58
CA SER A 78 5.74 -9.99 19.95
C SER A 78 6.86 -10.14 20.98
N GLY A 79 7.94 -10.84 20.65
CA GLY A 79 9.13 -10.96 21.52
C GLY A 79 9.90 -9.66 21.65
N ALA A 80 9.97 -8.86 20.58
CA ALA A 80 10.59 -7.53 20.62
C ALA A 80 9.79 -6.55 21.49
N LEU A 81 8.45 -6.68 21.52
CA LEU A 81 7.57 -5.84 22.35
C LEU A 81 7.52 -6.29 23.82
N SER A 82 7.80 -7.56 24.10
CA SER A 82 7.72 -8.12 25.48
C SER A 82 9.02 -7.97 26.28
N ARG A 83 10.07 -7.34 25.74
CA ARG A 83 11.29 -7.05 26.49
C ARG A 83 11.01 -6.04 27.59
N THR A 84 11.03 -6.52 28.83
CA THR A 84 10.80 -5.74 30.05
C THR A 84 12.05 -4.92 30.48
N ASP A 85 13.14 -5.01 29.71
CA ASP A 85 14.42 -4.33 30.01
C ASP A 85 14.50 -2.86 29.57
N GLY A 86 13.38 -2.29 29.11
CA GLY A 86 13.32 -0.91 28.65
C GLY A 86 14.03 -0.64 27.29
N THR A 87 14.56 -1.68 26.65
CA THR A 87 15.29 -1.59 25.38
C THR A 87 14.41 -1.88 24.16
N SER A 88 13.08 -1.85 24.33
CA SER A 88 12.15 -2.00 23.20
C SER A 88 12.27 -0.78 22.29
N HIS A 89 13.06 -0.92 21.23
CA HIS A 89 13.21 0.07 20.17
C HIS A 89 12.15 -0.09 19.07
N TYR A 90 10.94 -0.59 19.39
CA TYR A 90 9.87 -0.63 18.41
C TYR A 90 9.43 0.80 18.10
N SER A 91 9.98 1.34 17.04
CA SER A 91 9.60 2.65 16.52
C SER A 91 8.44 2.50 15.55
N THR A 92 7.40 3.32 15.69
CA THR A 92 6.34 3.43 14.68
C THR A 92 6.88 3.77 13.28
N ARG A 93 8.12 4.26 13.20
CA ARG A 93 8.83 4.54 11.94
C ARG A 93 9.19 3.27 11.14
N GLU A 94 9.18 2.11 11.78
CA GLU A 94 9.47 0.81 11.15
C GLU A 94 8.22 0.08 10.69
N ILE A 95 7.03 0.63 10.96
CA ILE A 95 5.77 0.08 10.49
C ILE A 95 5.59 0.44 9.01
N CYS A 96 5.56 -0.55 8.12
CA CYS A 96 5.45 -0.32 6.67
C CYS A 96 4.22 0.50 6.27
N THR A 97 3.10 0.35 6.98
CA THR A 97 1.90 1.15 6.71
C THR A 97 2.09 2.64 7.06
N VAL A 98 2.97 2.97 8.03
CA VAL A 98 3.37 4.36 8.30
C VAL A 98 4.25 4.88 7.16
N THR A 99 5.14 4.05 6.62
CA THR A 99 5.93 4.40 5.45
C THR A 99 5.02 4.64 4.24
N LEU A 100 4.09 3.73 3.94
CA LEU A 100 3.09 3.90 2.88
C LEU A 100 2.29 5.21 3.00
N GLN A 101 1.92 5.58 4.23
CA GLN A 101 1.24 6.84 4.50
C GLN A 101 2.12 8.08 4.25
N ARG A 102 3.43 7.95 4.33
CA ARG A 102 4.38 9.05 4.11
C ARG A 102 4.87 9.16 2.69
N MET A 103 4.87 8.03 1.97
CA MET A 103 5.31 7.99 0.57
C MET A 103 4.50 8.96 -0.29
N ASP A 104 5.17 9.63 -1.17
CA ASP A 104 4.57 10.51 -2.18
C ASP A 104 4.29 9.73 -3.47
N THR A 105 5.09 8.70 -3.75
CA THR A 105 4.87 7.78 -4.87
C THR A 105 3.58 6.98 -4.67
N PRO A 106 2.67 6.91 -5.65
CA PRO A 106 1.47 6.08 -5.61
C PRO A 106 1.79 4.60 -5.46
N VAL A 107 1.01 3.91 -4.64
CA VAL A 107 1.17 2.47 -4.37
C VAL A 107 -0.11 1.72 -4.70
N ILE A 108 -0.01 0.66 -5.51
CA ILE A 108 -1.10 -0.25 -5.83
C ILE A 108 -0.85 -1.60 -5.15
N GLY A 109 -1.74 -2.01 -4.27
CA GLY A 109 -1.78 -3.37 -3.73
C GLY A 109 -2.38 -4.33 -4.76
N VAL A 110 -1.59 -5.32 -5.18
CA VAL A 110 -1.96 -6.33 -6.17
C VAL A 110 -2.22 -7.63 -5.42
N ILE A 111 -3.48 -7.85 -5.05
CA ILE A 111 -3.90 -8.89 -4.09
C ILE A 111 -4.10 -10.22 -4.84
N ASN A 112 -3.05 -10.99 -4.96
CA ASN A 112 -3.04 -12.26 -5.72
C ASN A 112 -3.67 -13.44 -4.97
N GLY A 113 -3.89 -13.33 -3.67
CA GLY A 113 -4.43 -14.39 -2.83
C GLY A 113 -4.86 -13.88 -1.45
N ALA A 114 -4.87 -14.74 -0.46
CA ALA A 114 -5.28 -14.37 0.89
C ALA A 114 -4.43 -13.23 1.48
N ALA A 115 -5.11 -12.19 1.98
CA ALA A 115 -4.52 -11.09 2.75
C ALA A 115 -5.11 -11.11 4.17
N ALA A 116 -4.32 -11.53 5.17
CA ALA A 116 -4.78 -11.75 6.55
C ALA A 116 -3.95 -10.95 7.55
N GLY A 117 -4.57 -10.51 8.64
CA GLY A 117 -3.89 -9.82 9.73
C GLY A 117 -3.03 -8.66 9.20
N TYR A 118 -1.72 -8.67 9.50
CA TYR A 118 -0.78 -7.68 8.97
C TYR A 118 -0.86 -7.53 7.44
N GLY A 119 -1.10 -8.62 6.71
CA GLY A 119 -1.24 -8.57 5.24
C GLY A 119 -2.49 -7.80 4.79
N LEU A 120 -3.58 -7.87 5.56
CA LEU A 120 -4.75 -7.03 5.32
C LEU A 120 -4.41 -5.56 5.59
N ASP A 121 -3.78 -5.26 6.72
CA ASP A 121 -3.39 -3.89 7.06
C ASP A 121 -2.43 -3.30 6.01
N LEU A 122 -1.46 -4.09 5.53
CA LEU A 122 -0.55 -3.70 4.44
C LEU A 122 -1.32 -3.38 3.15
N ALA A 123 -2.29 -4.24 2.79
CA ALA A 123 -3.13 -4.01 1.61
C ALA A 123 -3.96 -2.73 1.75
N LEU A 124 -4.56 -2.48 2.93
CA LEU A 124 -5.33 -1.27 3.23
C LEU A 124 -4.46 0.00 3.21
N GLY A 125 -3.16 -0.14 3.53
CA GLY A 125 -2.19 0.96 3.49
C GLY A 125 -1.80 1.41 2.08
N CYS A 126 -2.01 0.60 1.04
CA CYS A 126 -1.83 1.00 -0.35
C CYS A 126 -2.88 2.05 -0.76
N ASP A 127 -2.57 2.92 -1.72
CA ASP A 127 -3.51 3.92 -2.21
C ASP A 127 -4.69 3.28 -2.96
N MET A 128 -4.39 2.28 -3.78
CA MET A 128 -5.37 1.52 -4.55
C MET A 128 -5.13 0.01 -4.39
N ARG A 129 -6.15 -0.79 -4.66
CA ARG A 129 -6.10 -2.25 -4.56
C ARG A 129 -6.80 -2.88 -5.75
N ILE A 130 -6.08 -3.77 -6.44
CA ILE A 130 -6.64 -4.66 -7.48
C ILE A 130 -6.52 -6.08 -6.95
N MET A 131 -7.57 -6.87 -7.03
CA MET A 131 -7.66 -8.15 -6.36
C MET A 131 -8.04 -9.25 -7.34
N ALA A 132 -7.41 -10.41 -7.21
CA ALA A 132 -7.85 -11.60 -7.92
C ALA A 132 -9.24 -12.05 -7.43
N ASP A 133 -10.07 -12.53 -8.31
CA ASP A 133 -11.43 -13.03 -8.01
C ASP A 133 -11.43 -14.17 -6.99
N SER A 134 -10.40 -15.01 -7.00
CA SER A 134 -10.17 -16.11 -6.06
C SER A 134 -9.59 -15.69 -4.71
N ALA A 135 -9.11 -14.45 -4.58
CA ALA A 135 -8.49 -13.95 -3.35
C ALA A 135 -9.52 -13.63 -2.26
N LYS A 136 -9.06 -13.49 -1.02
CA LYS A 136 -9.90 -13.16 0.14
C LYS A 136 -9.19 -12.19 1.06
N LEU A 137 -9.95 -11.23 1.62
CA LEU A 137 -9.51 -10.43 2.75
C LEU A 137 -9.98 -11.10 4.05
N LEU A 138 -9.07 -11.27 5.00
CA LEU A 138 -9.29 -12.07 6.21
C LEU A 138 -9.07 -11.21 7.47
N PRO A 139 -10.12 -10.49 7.95
CA PRO A 139 -10.04 -9.59 9.11
C PRO A 139 -10.15 -10.34 10.45
N GLY A 140 -9.50 -11.49 10.59
CA GLY A 140 -9.64 -12.40 11.72
C GLY A 140 -8.95 -11.95 13.02
N PHE A 141 -8.66 -10.67 13.22
CA PHE A 141 -7.91 -10.14 14.37
C PHE A 141 -8.56 -10.51 15.71
N ALA A 142 -9.85 -10.24 15.89
CA ALA A 142 -10.57 -10.53 17.13
C ALA A 142 -10.62 -12.04 17.45
N LYS A 143 -10.67 -12.90 16.42
CA LYS A 143 -10.62 -14.37 16.58
C LYS A 143 -9.24 -14.85 17.08
N MET A 144 -8.19 -14.04 16.87
CA MET A 144 -6.82 -14.30 17.34
C MET A 144 -6.49 -13.55 18.65
N GLY A 145 -7.45 -12.83 19.24
CA GLY A 145 -7.25 -12.06 20.46
C GLY A 145 -6.39 -10.81 20.29
N VAL A 146 -6.29 -10.28 19.07
CA VAL A 146 -5.51 -9.07 18.74
C VAL A 146 -6.38 -8.05 18.01
N ILE A 147 -5.82 -6.87 17.82
CA ILE A 147 -6.45 -5.78 17.05
C ILE A 147 -5.74 -5.60 15.71
N PRO A 148 -6.30 -4.88 14.74
CA PRO A 148 -5.59 -4.42 13.54
C PRO A 148 -4.54 -3.36 13.91
N GLU A 149 -3.36 -3.83 14.36
CA GLU A 149 -2.32 -3.00 14.99
C GLU A 149 -1.49 -2.19 13.98
N SER A 150 -1.52 -2.62 12.72
CA SER A 150 -0.66 -2.03 11.68
C SER A 150 -1.40 -1.05 10.77
N GLY A 151 -2.53 -0.53 11.23
CA GLY A 151 -3.25 0.53 10.55
C GLY A 151 -4.72 0.25 10.25
N GLY A 152 -5.19 -1.00 10.31
CA GLY A 152 -6.57 -1.34 9.99
C GLY A 152 -7.59 -0.61 10.85
N THR A 153 -7.28 -0.35 12.13
CA THR A 153 -8.13 0.48 13.01
C THR A 153 -8.27 1.92 12.52
N TRP A 154 -7.31 2.41 11.74
CA TRP A 154 -7.36 3.75 11.14
C TRP A 154 -8.01 3.74 9.75
N TYR A 155 -7.67 2.73 8.91
CA TYR A 155 -8.15 2.65 7.53
C TYR A 155 -9.61 2.20 7.44
N LEU A 156 -10.01 1.14 8.15
CA LEU A 156 -11.35 0.56 8.00
C LEU A 156 -12.47 1.57 8.21
N PRO A 157 -12.52 2.36 9.32
CA PRO A 157 -13.61 3.31 9.51
C PRO A 157 -13.59 4.48 8.50
N ARG A 158 -12.45 4.77 7.88
CA ARG A 158 -12.32 5.80 6.83
C ARG A 158 -12.77 5.31 5.47
N LEU A 159 -12.55 4.05 5.17
CA LEU A 159 -12.97 3.44 3.90
C LEU A 159 -14.45 3.01 3.93
N LEU A 160 -14.95 2.55 5.08
CA LEU A 160 -16.24 1.87 5.21
C LEU A 160 -17.29 2.67 5.99
N GLY A 161 -16.87 3.68 6.75
CA GLY A 161 -17.67 4.27 7.81
C GLY A 161 -17.72 3.37 9.06
N TRP A 162 -18.21 3.93 10.19
CA TRP A 162 -18.10 3.31 11.51
C TRP A 162 -18.76 1.94 11.60
N ALA A 163 -20.05 1.84 11.22
CA ALA A 163 -20.84 0.63 11.42
C ALA A 163 -20.26 -0.57 10.64
N LYS A 164 -19.90 -0.38 9.37
CA LYS A 164 -19.35 -1.46 8.55
C LYS A 164 -17.93 -1.84 8.99
N ALA A 165 -17.12 -0.90 9.43
CA ALA A 165 -15.81 -1.19 10.00
C ALA A 165 -15.91 -2.05 11.26
N CYS A 166 -16.85 -1.73 12.17
CA CYS A 166 -17.13 -2.53 13.37
C CYS A 166 -17.62 -3.94 13.00
N GLU A 167 -18.56 -4.06 12.07
CA GLU A 167 -19.06 -5.35 11.59
C GLU A 167 -17.90 -6.22 11.09
N ILE A 168 -17.11 -5.73 10.15
CA ILE A 168 -16.02 -6.48 9.54
C ILE A 168 -14.93 -6.84 10.56
N ALA A 169 -14.49 -5.88 11.36
CA ALA A 169 -13.39 -6.11 12.30
C ALA A 169 -13.79 -6.97 13.51
N MET A 170 -15.03 -6.84 14.01
CA MET A 170 -15.48 -7.54 15.21
C MET A 170 -16.01 -8.95 14.90
N LEU A 171 -16.71 -9.15 13.77
CA LEU A 171 -17.13 -10.48 13.34
C LEU A 171 -15.94 -11.28 12.79
N GLY A 172 -15.02 -10.63 12.10
CA GLY A 172 -13.80 -11.25 11.58
C GLY A 172 -14.07 -12.31 10.52
N ASP A 173 -15.16 -12.18 9.76
CA ASP A 173 -15.50 -13.14 8.71
C ASP A 173 -14.73 -12.84 7.42
N PRO A 174 -14.35 -13.89 6.67
CA PRO A 174 -13.67 -13.72 5.38
C PRO A 174 -14.51 -12.95 4.38
N LEU A 175 -13.90 -11.97 3.70
CA LEU A 175 -14.52 -11.22 2.62
C LEU A 175 -14.04 -11.79 1.28
N SER A 176 -14.98 -12.18 0.44
CA SER A 176 -14.73 -12.54 -0.95
C SER A 176 -14.35 -11.32 -1.79
N GLY A 177 -13.81 -11.53 -2.99
CA GLY A 177 -13.56 -10.46 -3.94
C GLY A 177 -14.80 -9.58 -4.19
N PRO A 178 -15.97 -10.15 -4.59
CA PRO A 178 -17.20 -9.38 -4.78
C PRO A 178 -17.62 -8.56 -3.56
N ALA A 179 -17.60 -9.13 -2.36
CA ALA A 179 -17.92 -8.39 -1.13
C ALA A 179 -16.91 -7.27 -0.84
N SER A 180 -15.62 -7.52 -1.10
CA SER A 180 -14.57 -6.51 -0.94
C SER A 180 -14.74 -5.33 -1.90
N LEU A 181 -15.19 -5.59 -3.13
CA LEU A 181 -15.50 -4.57 -4.13
C LEU A 181 -16.76 -3.78 -3.74
N GLU A 182 -17.84 -4.47 -3.38
CA GLU A 182 -19.10 -3.87 -2.95
C GLU A 182 -18.90 -2.90 -1.78
N HIS A 183 -18.04 -3.27 -0.82
CA HIS A 183 -17.72 -2.44 0.34
C HIS A 183 -16.69 -1.34 0.05
N GLY A 184 -16.10 -1.29 -1.15
CA GLY A 184 -15.07 -0.31 -1.49
C GLY A 184 -13.71 -0.58 -0.87
N LEU A 185 -13.46 -1.80 -0.36
CA LEU A 185 -12.15 -2.21 0.14
C LEU A 185 -11.15 -2.49 -0.99
N VAL A 186 -11.63 -2.78 -2.19
CA VAL A 186 -10.81 -2.91 -3.40
C VAL A 186 -11.42 -2.12 -4.55
N ASN A 187 -10.58 -1.66 -5.46
CA ASN A 187 -10.99 -0.81 -6.58
C ASN A 187 -11.44 -1.63 -7.80
N LYS A 188 -10.88 -2.83 -7.95
CA LYS A 188 -11.19 -3.73 -9.08
C LYS A 188 -10.93 -5.18 -8.72
N ILE A 189 -11.73 -6.07 -9.34
CA ILE A 189 -11.53 -7.53 -9.30
C ILE A 189 -11.31 -7.99 -10.72
N VAL A 190 -10.38 -8.93 -10.91
CA VAL A 190 -10.08 -9.55 -12.20
C VAL A 190 -9.76 -11.04 -12.00
N PRO A 191 -9.84 -11.88 -13.04
CA PRO A 191 -9.29 -13.23 -13.02
C PRO A 191 -7.82 -13.22 -12.57
N HIS A 192 -7.42 -14.24 -11.81
CA HIS A 192 -6.07 -14.29 -11.23
C HIS A 192 -4.95 -14.17 -12.27
N ASP A 193 -5.12 -14.79 -13.44
CA ASP A 193 -4.17 -14.76 -14.57
C ASP A 193 -4.05 -13.40 -15.25
N GLN A 194 -5.04 -12.50 -15.07
CA GLN A 194 -5.06 -11.14 -15.62
C GLN A 194 -4.61 -10.09 -14.59
N LEU A 195 -4.39 -10.49 -13.33
CA LEU A 195 -4.19 -9.57 -12.22
C LEU A 195 -2.99 -8.63 -12.41
N MET A 196 -1.84 -9.16 -12.77
CA MET A 196 -0.62 -8.36 -12.94
C MET A 196 -0.68 -7.49 -14.19
N GLU A 197 -1.30 -7.96 -15.25
CA GLU A 197 -1.53 -7.18 -16.48
C GLU A 197 -2.40 -5.95 -16.18
N GLU A 198 -3.50 -6.15 -15.46
CA GLU A 198 -4.39 -5.04 -15.08
C GLU A 198 -3.69 -4.05 -14.14
N ALA A 199 -2.91 -4.54 -13.17
CA ALA A 199 -2.15 -3.68 -12.26
C ALA A 199 -1.12 -2.84 -13.02
N ARG A 200 -0.40 -3.42 -13.96
CA ARG A 200 0.53 -2.69 -14.85
C ARG A 200 -0.19 -1.70 -15.75
N SER A 201 -1.38 -2.04 -16.26
CA SER A 201 -2.22 -1.10 -17.04
C SER A 201 -2.57 0.14 -16.22
N TRP A 202 -2.97 -0.01 -14.96
CA TRP A 202 -3.25 1.13 -14.09
C TRP A 202 -1.99 1.91 -13.77
N ALA A 203 -0.89 1.22 -13.44
CA ALA A 203 0.37 1.86 -13.14
C ALA A 203 0.89 2.69 -14.33
N ASN A 204 0.80 2.17 -15.56
CA ASN A 204 1.18 2.90 -16.76
C ASN A 204 0.32 4.16 -16.98
N LYS A 205 -1.00 4.08 -16.74
CA LYS A 205 -1.88 5.26 -16.82
C LYS A 205 -1.51 6.32 -15.80
N ILE A 206 -1.14 5.93 -14.59
CA ILE A 206 -0.69 6.86 -13.55
C ILE A 206 0.67 7.44 -13.92
N ALA A 207 1.61 6.61 -14.34
CA ALA A 207 2.97 7.01 -14.71
C ALA A 207 3.02 7.93 -15.93
N ALA A 208 2.01 7.89 -16.81
CA ALA A 208 1.85 8.78 -17.95
C ALA A 208 1.40 10.21 -17.58
N ASN A 209 0.92 10.42 -16.35
CA ASN A 209 0.55 11.76 -15.87
C ASN A 209 1.76 12.48 -15.27
N SER A 210 1.64 13.83 -15.10
CA SER A 210 2.68 14.62 -14.45
C SER A 210 3.00 14.07 -13.04
N PRO A 211 4.24 13.63 -12.78
CA PRO A 211 4.64 13.13 -11.48
C PRO A 211 4.42 14.14 -10.36
N LEU A 212 4.69 15.44 -10.61
CA LEU A 212 4.48 16.50 -9.64
C LEU A 212 2.99 16.64 -9.25
N ALA A 213 2.10 16.57 -10.24
CA ALA A 213 0.67 16.67 -9.98
C ALA A 213 0.14 15.47 -9.16
N ILE A 214 0.59 14.25 -9.48
CA ILE A 214 0.24 13.02 -8.73
C ILE A 214 0.72 13.11 -7.28
N LEU A 215 1.98 13.48 -7.07
CA LEU A 215 2.59 13.65 -5.76
C LEU A 215 1.82 14.69 -4.91
N GLU A 216 1.54 15.87 -5.47
CA GLU A 216 0.80 16.92 -4.76
C GLU A 216 -0.64 16.49 -4.45
N MET A 217 -1.34 15.82 -5.37
CA MET A 217 -2.67 15.27 -5.07
C MET A 217 -2.65 14.30 -3.88
N LYS A 218 -1.69 13.36 -3.84
CA LYS A 218 -1.57 12.40 -2.74
C LYS A 218 -1.29 13.10 -1.41
N ARG A 219 -0.40 14.10 -1.40
CA ARG A 219 -0.12 14.93 -0.21
C ARG A 219 -1.36 15.68 0.27
N LEU A 220 -2.06 16.34 -0.64
CA LEU A 220 -3.26 17.10 -0.31
C LEU A 220 -4.39 16.20 0.19
N PHE A 221 -4.61 15.03 -0.39
CA PHE A 221 -5.59 14.06 0.12
C PHE A 221 -5.27 13.66 1.56
N ARG A 222 -3.99 13.37 1.89
CA ARG A 222 -3.58 13.07 3.28
C ARG A 222 -3.85 14.23 4.24
N HIS A 223 -3.48 15.45 3.83
CA HIS A 223 -3.70 16.66 4.65
C HIS A 223 -5.19 16.92 4.87
N GLY A 224 -6.01 16.75 3.84
CA GLY A 224 -7.45 16.96 3.91
C GLY A 224 -8.18 16.03 4.89
N LEU A 225 -7.58 14.88 5.26
CA LEU A 225 -8.17 13.98 6.26
C LEU A 225 -8.19 14.56 7.69
N THR A 226 -7.41 15.60 7.97
CA THR A 226 -7.22 16.14 9.33
C THR A 226 -7.39 17.66 9.41
N GLN A 227 -7.60 18.34 8.29
CA GLN A 227 -7.73 19.79 8.21
C GLN A 227 -9.18 20.22 8.01
N ASP A 228 -9.53 21.43 8.44
CA ASP A 228 -10.74 22.11 8.00
C ASP A 228 -10.63 22.52 6.53
N PHE A 229 -11.79 22.75 5.88
CA PHE A 229 -11.83 23.04 4.44
C PHE A 229 -11.11 24.34 4.07
N GLU A 230 -11.19 25.38 4.89
CA GLU A 230 -10.56 26.68 4.60
C GLU A 230 -9.04 26.58 4.60
N SER A 231 -8.47 25.98 5.66
CA SER A 231 -7.02 25.70 5.77
C SER A 231 -6.54 24.80 4.62
N HIS A 232 -7.33 23.76 4.29
CA HIS A 232 -7.01 22.87 3.19
C HIS A 232 -7.01 23.60 1.84
N SER A 233 -8.02 24.45 1.57
CA SER A 233 -8.13 25.22 0.35
C SER A 233 -6.94 26.16 0.14
N HIS A 234 -6.39 26.72 1.24
CA HIS A 234 -5.18 27.54 1.18
C HIS A 234 -3.97 26.70 0.72
N HIS A 235 -3.79 25.50 1.25
CA HIS A 235 -2.72 24.58 0.81
C HIS A 235 -2.89 24.19 -0.66
N VAL A 236 -4.12 23.88 -1.08
CA VAL A 236 -4.42 23.59 -2.51
C VAL A 236 -4.00 24.75 -3.40
N LEU A 237 -4.34 26.00 -3.03
CA LEU A 237 -3.96 27.19 -3.78
C LEU A 237 -2.44 27.33 -3.90
N MET A 238 -1.72 27.14 -2.80
CA MET A 238 -0.25 27.24 -2.84
C MET A 238 0.38 26.16 -3.71
N SER A 239 -0.12 24.93 -3.64
CA SER A 239 0.37 23.82 -4.47
C SER A 239 0.10 24.07 -5.97
N VAL A 240 -1.11 24.51 -6.34
CA VAL A 240 -1.45 24.74 -7.74
C VAL A 240 -0.65 25.89 -8.35
N LEU A 241 -0.38 26.95 -7.57
CA LEU A 241 0.47 28.07 -8.02
C LEU A 241 1.91 27.63 -8.32
N ASN A 242 2.42 26.63 -7.56
CA ASN A 242 3.72 26.05 -7.85
C ASN A 242 3.68 25.15 -9.09
N LEU A 243 2.65 24.31 -9.22
CA LEU A 243 2.47 23.47 -10.41
C LEU A 243 2.38 24.29 -11.71
N PHE A 244 1.71 25.45 -11.71
CA PHE A 244 1.64 26.33 -12.89
C PHE A 244 3.00 26.87 -13.34
N LYS A 245 4.02 26.83 -12.48
CA LYS A 245 5.40 27.24 -12.83
C LYS A 245 6.26 26.08 -13.33
N SER A 246 5.76 24.84 -13.24
CA SER A 246 6.50 23.64 -13.64
C SER A 246 6.63 23.53 -15.15
N ARG A 247 7.66 22.84 -15.60
CA ARG A 247 7.80 22.47 -17.02
C ARG A 247 6.70 21.53 -17.46
N ASP A 248 6.28 20.62 -16.60
CA ASP A 248 5.19 19.69 -16.85
C ASP A 248 3.88 20.41 -17.19
N PHE A 249 3.56 21.51 -16.50
CA PHE A 249 2.38 22.32 -16.86
C PHE A 249 2.53 22.96 -18.25
N GLY A 250 3.70 23.51 -18.58
CA GLY A 250 4.00 24.04 -19.91
C GLY A 250 3.88 22.98 -20.99
N GLU A 251 4.42 21.77 -20.74
CA GLU A 251 4.32 20.62 -21.63
C GLU A 251 2.86 20.19 -21.83
N ALA A 252 2.08 20.12 -20.76
CA ALA A 252 0.66 19.75 -20.84
C ALA A 252 -0.13 20.70 -21.75
N VAL A 253 0.10 22.01 -21.61
CA VAL A 253 -0.54 23.04 -22.48
C VAL A 253 -0.11 22.90 -23.93
N THR A 254 1.19 22.72 -24.18
CA THR A 254 1.75 22.54 -25.51
C THR A 254 1.21 21.28 -26.18
N ALA A 255 1.27 20.14 -25.49
CA ALA A 255 0.78 18.87 -26.00
C ALA A 255 -0.71 18.92 -26.34
N TYR A 256 -1.52 19.58 -25.48
CA TYR A 256 -2.95 19.80 -25.74
C TYR A 256 -3.21 20.58 -27.01
N MET A 257 -2.47 21.68 -27.21
CA MET A 257 -2.61 22.52 -28.43
C MET A 257 -2.16 21.78 -29.71
N GLU A 258 -1.13 20.94 -29.57
CA GLU A 258 -0.58 20.15 -30.69
C GLU A 258 -1.33 18.81 -30.89
N LYS A 259 -2.28 18.45 -30.02
CA LYS A 259 -3.06 17.21 -30.06
C LYS A 259 -2.17 15.97 -30.04
N ARG A 260 -1.15 15.95 -29.18
CA ARG A 260 -0.25 14.83 -28.91
C ARG A 260 -0.28 14.45 -27.43
N GLU A 261 0.25 13.27 -27.12
CA GLU A 261 0.49 12.89 -25.74
C GLU A 261 1.62 13.75 -25.13
N PRO A 262 1.48 14.18 -23.87
CA PRO A 262 2.52 14.92 -23.16
C PRO A 262 3.68 14.02 -22.76
N ASP A 263 4.89 14.58 -22.67
CA ASP A 263 6.09 13.91 -22.14
C ASP A 263 6.52 14.61 -20.85
N PHE A 264 6.04 14.11 -19.73
CA PHE A 264 6.27 14.70 -18.42
C PHE A 264 7.60 14.26 -17.81
N GLU A 265 8.37 15.21 -17.31
CA GLU A 265 9.70 15.01 -16.73
C GLU A 265 9.72 15.10 -15.17
N GLY A 266 8.64 15.58 -14.55
CA GLY A 266 8.57 15.77 -13.10
C GLY A 266 9.33 17.01 -12.60
N ARG A 267 9.36 18.07 -13.38
CA ARG A 267 10.09 19.33 -13.05
C ARG A 267 9.45 20.59 -13.62
#